data_97e2fc361de93e149242c1136daf7f9a
#
_entry.id   97e2fc361de93e149242c1136daf7f9a
#
_cell.length_a   1.000
_cell.length_b   1.000
_cell.length_c   1.000
_cell.angle_alpha   90.00
_cell.angle_beta   90.00
_cell.angle_gamma   90.00
#
_symmetry.space_group_name_H-M   'P 1'
#
loop_
_entity.id
_entity.type
_entity.pdbx_description
1 polymer ?
#
loop_
_entity_poly.entity_id
_entity_poly.type
_entity_poly.pdbx_seq_one_letter_code
_entity_poly.pdbx_strand_id
1 'polypeptide(L)'
;MKVDKIDKQILAILQKDGRVSASNIATELEISIPTVTDRIKKLQDSGIIKGIHAVLDPKPLGLDVAAIITLISESSFHYKEVTEAAEKMPEVLQCLTTTGKGSHMLFIVTRNSASLEDLLRTIQSWPGVQRTE
;
A
#
# COMPACT_ATOMS: atom_id res chain seq x y z
N MET A 1 -20.43 -2.29 6.59
CA MET A 1 -20.99 -1.01 6.10
C MET A 1 -21.43 -1.17 4.66
N LYS A 2 -22.61 -0.70 4.33
CA LYS A 2 -23.09 -0.68 2.94
C LYS A 2 -22.71 0.64 2.27
N VAL A 3 -21.93 0.57 1.20
CA VAL A 3 -21.47 1.74 0.44
C VAL A 3 -22.54 2.18 -0.56
N ASP A 4 -23.02 3.41 -0.44
CA ASP A 4 -24.01 3.98 -1.35
C ASP A 4 -23.37 4.83 -2.47
N LYS A 5 -24.20 5.44 -3.31
CA LYS A 5 -23.75 6.26 -4.44
C LYS A 5 -22.91 7.46 -3.99
N ILE A 6 -23.30 8.13 -2.92
CA ILE A 6 -22.58 9.30 -2.39
C ILE A 6 -21.21 8.88 -1.85
N ASP A 7 -21.14 7.76 -1.13
CA ASP A 7 -19.87 7.21 -0.65
C ASP A 7 -18.91 6.93 -1.82
N LYS A 8 -19.40 6.34 -2.90
CA LYS A 8 -18.58 6.07 -4.10
C LYS A 8 -18.08 7.35 -4.76
N GLN A 9 -18.90 8.40 -4.80
CA GLN A 9 -18.49 9.70 -5.33
C GLN A 9 -17.42 10.36 -4.46
N ILE A 10 -17.55 10.31 -3.14
CA ILE A 10 -16.55 10.80 -2.20
C ILE A 10 -15.23 10.03 -2.38
N LEU A 11 -15.28 8.70 -2.46
CA LEU A 11 -14.10 7.86 -2.66
C LEU A 11 -13.39 8.17 -3.98
N ALA A 12 -14.13 8.40 -5.06
CA ALA A 12 -13.56 8.76 -6.35
C ALA A 12 -12.81 10.10 -6.32
N ILE A 13 -13.33 11.08 -5.60
CA ILE A 13 -12.67 12.38 -5.40
C ILE A 13 -11.38 12.20 -4.58
N LEU A 14 -11.46 11.48 -3.46
CA LEU A 14 -10.32 11.25 -2.57
C LEU A 14 -9.20 10.42 -3.22
N GLN A 15 -9.54 9.52 -4.13
CA GLN A 15 -8.54 8.76 -4.89
C GLN A 15 -7.70 9.65 -5.80
N LYS A 16 -8.26 10.73 -6.32
CA LYS A 16 -7.54 11.69 -7.19
C LYS A 16 -6.75 12.70 -6.38
N ASP A 17 -7.32 13.18 -5.29
CA ASP A 17 -6.71 14.16 -4.41
C ASP A 17 -7.10 13.85 -2.95
N GLY A 18 -6.18 13.20 -2.24
CA GLY A 18 -6.38 12.86 -0.82
C GLY A 18 -6.39 14.08 0.13
N ARG A 19 -6.00 15.26 -0.36
CA ARG A 19 -5.99 16.51 0.43
C ARG A 19 -7.19 17.40 0.18
N VAL A 20 -8.10 17.00 -0.69
CA VAL A 20 -9.31 17.80 -0.95
C VAL A 20 -10.07 18.06 0.34
N SER A 21 -10.53 19.29 0.55
CA SER A 21 -11.28 19.66 1.76
C SER A 21 -12.70 19.08 1.73
N ALA A 22 -13.24 18.83 2.91
CA ALA A 22 -14.65 18.45 3.05
C ALA A 22 -15.59 19.50 2.44
N SER A 23 -15.23 20.77 2.56
CA SER A 23 -15.96 21.89 1.95
C SER A 23 -16.01 21.77 0.42
N ASN A 24 -14.89 21.48 -0.24
CA ASN A 24 -14.85 21.32 -1.69
C ASN A 24 -15.64 20.09 -2.15
N ILE A 25 -15.56 18.99 -1.43
CA ILE A 25 -16.37 17.78 -1.72
C ILE A 25 -17.86 18.12 -1.59
N ALA A 26 -18.24 18.80 -0.52
CA ALA A 26 -19.63 19.19 -0.27
C ALA A 26 -20.18 20.07 -1.40
N THR A 27 -19.40 21.01 -1.87
CA THR A 27 -19.76 21.88 -3.00
C THR A 27 -19.93 21.07 -4.29
N GLU A 28 -18.98 20.19 -4.59
CA GLU A 28 -19.01 19.37 -5.82
C GLU A 28 -20.18 18.40 -5.84
N LEU A 29 -20.52 17.80 -4.72
CA LEU A 29 -21.61 16.83 -4.62
C LEU A 29 -22.95 17.44 -4.23
N GLU A 30 -23.01 18.75 -3.98
CA GLU A 30 -24.21 19.48 -3.57
C GLU A 30 -24.85 18.89 -2.29
N ILE A 31 -24.01 18.58 -1.31
CA ILE A 31 -24.39 18.08 0.02
C ILE A 31 -23.75 18.94 1.12
N SER A 32 -24.17 18.74 2.37
CA SER A 32 -23.62 19.51 3.48
C SER A 32 -22.21 19.03 3.89
N ILE A 33 -21.40 19.94 4.43
CA ILE A 33 -20.08 19.63 4.97
C ILE A 33 -20.14 18.57 6.08
N PRO A 34 -21.07 18.68 7.08
CA PRO A 34 -21.21 17.63 8.09
C PRO A 34 -21.52 16.25 7.51
N THR A 35 -22.30 16.18 6.43
CA THR A 35 -22.59 14.91 5.73
C THR A 35 -21.32 14.31 5.13
N VAL A 36 -20.49 15.12 4.47
CA VAL A 36 -19.20 14.67 3.92
C VAL A 36 -18.28 14.15 5.04
N THR A 37 -18.13 14.93 6.10
CA THR A 37 -17.25 14.58 7.22
C THR A 37 -17.68 13.28 7.90
N ASP A 38 -18.98 13.12 8.15
CA ASP A 38 -19.53 11.91 8.75
C ASP A 38 -19.29 10.68 7.86
N ARG A 39 -19.52 10.80 6.57
CA ARG A 39 -19.31 9.69 5.63
C ARG A 39 -17.84 9.30 5.50
N ILE A 40 -16.92 10.26 5.42
CA ILE A 40 -15.48 9.99 5.40
C ILE A 40 -15.06 9.25 6.67
N LYS A 41 -15.53 9.70 7.83
CA LYS A 41 -15.24 9.04 9.11
C LYS A 41 -15.73 7.58 9.11
N LYS A 42 -16.97 7.33 8.66
CA LYS A 42 -17.50 5.98 8.58
C LYS A 42 -16.72 5.10 7.60
N LEU A 43 -16.30 5.65 6.47
CA LEU A 43 -15.45 4.94 5.50
C LEU A 43 -14.07 4.60 6.06
N GLN A 44 -13.49 5.47 6.88
CA GLN A 44 -12.24 5.22 7.60
C GLN A 44 -12.43 4.16 8.69
N ASP A 45 -13.43 4.33 9.55
CA ASP A 45 -13.69 3.42 10.67
C ASP A 45 -14.03 1.99 10.20
N SER A 46 -14.68 1.85 9.05
CA SER A 46 -14.99 0.56 8.44
C SER A 46 -13.82 -0.09 7.69
N GLY A 47 -12.69 0.62 7.54
CA GLY A 47 -11.52 0.13 6.82
C GLY A 47 -11.61 0.19 5.30
N ILE A 48 -12.67 0.78 4.74
CA ILE A 48 -12.76 1.00 3.29
C ILE A 48 -11.72 2.01 2.84
N ILE A 49 -11.57 3.13 3.56
CA ILE A 49 -10.39 3.99 3.44
C ILE A 49 -9.34 3.46 4.41
N LYS A 50 -8.32 2.83 3.89
CA LYS A 50 -7.23 2.25 4.69
C LYS A 50 -6.20 3.29 5.14
N GLY A 51 -6.10 4.39 4.42
CA GLY A 51 -5.19 5.48 4.73
C GLY A 51 -5.13 6.50 3.59
N ILE A 52 -4.56 7.65 3.91
CA ILE A 52 -4.28 8.72 2.94
C ILE A 52 -2.81 9.07 3.10
N HIS A 53 -2.01 8.85 2.07
CA HIS A 53 -0.56 8.96 2.13
C HIS A 53 0.00 9.80 1.00
N ALA A 54 1.11 10.49 1.27
CA ALA A 54 1.85 11.21 0.24
C ALA A 54 2.56 10.22 -0.69
N VAL A 55 2.54 10.51 -1.98
CA VAL A 55 3.36 9.83 -2.98
C VAL A 55 4.61 10.68 -3.20
N LEU A 56 5.79 10.10 -2.99
CA LEU A 56 7.06 10.81 -3.02
C LEU A 56 7.89 10.42 -4.25
N ASP A 57 8.68 11.38 -4.75
CA ASP A 57 9.75 11.07 -5.68
C ASP A 57 10.95 10.53 -4.87
N PRO A 58 11.38 9.27 -5.07
CA PRO A 58 12.45 8.68 -4.29
C PRO A 58 13.84 9.26 -4.60
N LYS A 59 14.08 9.73 -5.83
CA LYS A 59 15.41 10.17 -6.26
C LYS A 59 16.00 11.32 -5.45
N PRO A 60 15.27 12.45 -5.23
CA PRO A 60 15.78 13.53 -4.38
C PRO A 60 16.05 13.13 -2.93
N LEU A 61 15.49 11.99 -2.50
CA LEU A 61 15.69 11.43 -1.16
C LEU A 61 16.88 10.47 -1.08
N GLY A 62 17.66 10.33 -2.16
CA GLY A 62 18.80 9.43 -2.22
C GLY A 62 18.44 7.96 -2.40
N LEU A 63 17.23 7.66 -2.85
CA LEU A 63 16.75 6.31 -3.11
C LEU A 63 16.79 6.05 -4.61
N ASP A 64 17.94 5.64 -5.11
CA ASP A 64 18.22 5.54 -6.55
C ASP A 64 17.83 4.18 -7.17
N VAL A 65 17.52 3.19 -6.34
CA VAL A 65 17.16 1.85 -6.80
C VAL A 65 15.71 1.55 -6.47
N ALA A 66 14.92 1.30 -7.50
CA ALA A 66 13.57 0.77 -7.39
C ALA A 66 13.54 -0.62 -8.03
N ALA A 67 12.90 -1.58 -7.38
CA ALA A 67 12.81 -2.93 -7.90
C ALA A 67 11.47 -3.59 -7.53
N ILE A 68 11.13 -4.58 -8.33
CA ILE A 68 10.05 -5.51 -8.02
C ILE A 68 10.71 -6.85 -7.70
N ILE A 69 10.42 -7.39 -6.54
CA ILE A 69 10.94 -8.67 -6.09
C ILE A 69 9.80 -9.66 -5.99
N THR A 70 9.88 -10.75 -6.73
CA THR A 70 8.94 -11.86 -6.64
C THR A 70 9.47 -12.89 -5.64
N LEU A 71 8.65 -13.24 -4.66
CA LEU A 71 8.97 -14.29 -3.69
C LEU A 71 8.35 -15.60 -4.13
N ILE A 72 9.15 -16.66 -4.08
CA ILE A 72 8.70 -18.03 -4.30
C ILE A 72 8.77 -18.75 -2.98
N SER A 73 7.60 -19.16 -2.48
CA SER A 73 7.45 -19.84 -1.20
C SER A 73 7.29 -21.36 -1.42
N GLU A 74 7.76 -22.13 -0.44
CA GLU A 74 7.58 -23.60 -0.45
C GLU A 74 6.11 -24.00 -0.33
N SER A 75 5.35 -23.24 0.49
CA SER A 75 3.92 -23.47 0.72
C SER A 75 3.25 -22.21 1.26
N SER A 76 1.94 -22.22 1.41
CA SER A 76 1.17 -21.12 2.00
C SER A 76 1.29 -21.01 3.53
N PHE A 77 1.97 -21.95 4.18
CA PHE A 77 2.06 -22.03 5.63
C PHE A 77 2.61 -20.77 6.29
N HIS A 78 3.58 -20.12 5.67
CA HIS A 78 4.24 -18.93 6.20
C HIS A 78 3.81 -17.59 5.54
N TYR A 79 2.72 -17.56 4.77
CA TYR A 79 2.29 -16.35 4.05
C TYR A 79 2.03 -15.16 4.99
N LYS A 80 1.42 -15.42 6.14
CA LYS A 80 1.16 -14.37 7.13
C LYS A 80 2.46 -13.77 7.67
N GLU A 81 3.43 -14.61 8.00
CA GLU A 81 4.73 -14.17 8.52
C GLU A 81 5.51 -13.35 7.49
N VAL A 82 5.44 -13.73 6.22
CA VAL A 82 6.04 -12.97 5.11
C VAL A 82 5.40 -11.59 4.99
N THR A 83 4.08 -11.51 5.02
CA THR A 83 3.36 -10.24 4.95
C THR A 83 3.71 -9.33 6.12
N GLU A 84 3.72 -9.87 7.34
CA GLU A 84 4.08 -9.12 8.56
C GLU A 84 5.54 -8.65 8.53
N ALA A 85 6.45 -9.48 8.02
CA ALA A 85 7.86 -9.10 7.87
C ALA A 85 8.03 -7.97 6.83
N ALA A 86 7.32 -8.04 5.71
CA ALA A 86 7.33 -7.02 4.68
C ALA A 86 6.80 -5.66 5.21
N GLU A 87 5.74 -5.66 5.98
CA GLU A 87 5.17 -4.45 6.58
C GLU A 87 6.12 -3.74 7.53
N LYS A 88 7.03 -4.46 8.16
CA LYS A 88 8.03 -3.91 9.08
C LYS A 88 9.27 -3.32 8.37
N MET A 89 9.44 -3.56 7.08
CA MET A 89 10.59 -3.08 6.32
C MET A 89 10.29 -1.73 5.66
N PRO A 90 10.99 -0.65 6.03
CA PRO A 90 10.75 0.69 5.45
C PRO A 90 10.97 0.75 3.93
N GLU A 91 11.85 -0.08 3.39
CA GLU A 91 12.17 -0.14 1.96
C GLU A 91 11.04 -0.75 1.12
N VAL A 92 10.16 -1.51 1.76
CA VAL A 92 9.02 -2.15 1.08
C VAL A 92 7.85 -1.18 1.04
N LEU A 93 7.53 -0.70 -0.15
CA LEU A 93 6.40 0.22 -0.38
C LEU A 93 5.07 -0.52 -0.45
N GLN A 94 5.08 -1.72 -1.00
CA GLN A 94 3.88 -2.52 -1.18
C GLN A 94 4.23 -4.01 -1.22
N CYS A 95 3.39 -4.81 -0.59
CA CYS A 95 3.45 -6.27 -0.63
C CYS A 95 2.11 -6.79 -1.17
N LEU A 96 2.17 -7.54 -2.25
CA LEU A 96 1.00 -8.17 -2.87
C LEU A 96 1.11 -9.69 -2.78
N THR A 97 0.03 -10.36 -2.42
CA THR A 97 -0.08 -11.80 -2.60
C THR A 97 -0.50 -12.08 -4.05
N THR A 98 0.20 -12.96 -4.72
CA THR A 98 0.02 -13.23 -6.14
C THR A 98 -0.34 -14.67 -6.42
N THR A 99 -0.87 -14.91 -7.61
CA THR A 99 -1.09 -16.24 -8.16
C THR A 99 0.02 -16.57 -9.17
N GLY A 100 0.17 -17.84 -9.53
CA GLY A 100 1.17 -18.31 -10.48
C GLY A 100 2.43 -18.83 -9.79
N LYS A 101 3.60 -18.54 -10.37
CA LYS A 101 4.87 -19.05 -9.83
C LYS A 101 5.29 -18.42 -8.52
N GLY A 102 5.02 -17.13 -8.34
CA GLY A 102 5.34 -16.42 -7.11
C GLY A 102 4.20 -16.44 -6.11
N SER A 103 4.53 -16.35 -4.84
CA SER A 103 3.56 -16.20 -3.75
C SER A 103 3.28 -14.76 -3.41
N HIS A 104 4.31 -13.92 -3.47
CA HIS A 104 4.26 -12.50 -3.14
C HIS A 104 5.09 -11.69 -4.14
N MET A 105 4.70 -10.45 -4.31
CA MET A 105 5.43 -9.46 -5.08
C MET A 105 5.64 -8.23 -4.22
N LEU A 106 6.90 -7.80 -4.08
CA LEU A 106 7.28 -6.63 -3.30
C LEU A 106 7.73 -5.51 -4.22
N PHE A 107 7.16 -4.31 -4.03
CA PHE A 107 7.71 -3.07 -4.59
C PHE A 107 8.64 -2.47 -3.55
N ILE A 108 9.90 -2.30 -3.91
CA ILE A 108 10.92 -1.75 -3.00
C ILE A 108 11.62 -0.55 -3.60
N VAL A 109 12.09 0.34 -2.72
CA VAL A 109 13.05 1.38 -3.05
C VAL A 109 14.17 1.35 -2.02
N THR A 110 15.40 1.55 -2.49
CA THR A 110 16.59 1.57 -1.64
C THR A 110 17.67 2.47 -2.23
N ARG A 111 18.74 2.69 -1.48
CA ARG A 111 19.74 3.70 -1.81
C ARG A 111 20.64 3.31 -2.99
N ASN A 112 21.11 2.07 -3.01
CA ASN A 112 22.11 1.59 -3.97
C ASN A 112 22.07 0.06 -4.10
N SER A 113 22.91 -0.49 -4.96
CA SER A 113 23.00 -1.95 -5.18
C SER A 113 23.41 -2.72 -3.94
N ALA A 114 24.29 -2.17 -3.10
CA ALA A 114 24.69 -2.83 -1.86
C ALA A 114 23.51 -2.94 -0.88
N SER A 115 22.71 -1.89 -0.75
CA SER A 115 21.49 -1.91 0.07
C SER A 115 20.46 -2.89 -0.48
N LEU A 116 20.34 -3.01 -1.80
CA LEU A 116 19.47 -4.00 -2.44
C LEU A 116 19.93 -5.43 -2.13
N GLU A 117 21.23 -5.69 -2.19
CA GLU A 117 21.80 -7.00 -1.87
C GLU A 117 21.52 -7.39 -0.41
N ASP A 118 21.71 -6.46 0.53
CA ASP A 118 21.37 -6.68 1.94
C ASP A 118 19.89 -6.96 2.16
N LEU A 119 19.02 -6.21 1.46
CA LEU A 119 17.58 -6.40 1.50
C LEU A 119 17.19 -7.79 0.99
N LEU A 120 17.75 -8.23 -0.13
CA LEU A 120 17.52 -9.56 -0.69
C LEU A 120 17.94 -10.67 0.26
N ARG A 121 19.08 -10.54 0.93
CA ARG A 121 19.51 -11.52 1.95
C ARG A 121 18.52 -11.60 3.10
N THR A 122 18.02 -10.45 3.57
CA THR A 122 17.04 -10.42 4.64
C THR A 122 15.74 -11.11 4.21
N ILE A 123 15.24 -10.80 3.02
CA ILE A 123 14.01 -11.41 2.48
C ILE A 123 14.17 -12.93 2.31
N GLN A 124 15.31 -13.39 1.82
CA GLN A 124 15.59 -14.81 1.65
C GLN A 124 15.69 -15.57 2.98
N SER A 125 15.92 -14.87 4.09
CA SER A 125 15.93 -15.45 5.43
C SER A 125 14.51 -15.62 6.04
N TRP A 126 13.50 -15.04 5.42
CA TRP A 126 12.13 -15.13 5.95
C TRP A 126 11.60 -16.57 5.89
N PRO A 127 10.77 -17.00 6.88
CA PRO A 127 10.21 -18.34 6.91
C PRO A 127 9.45 -18.68 5.62
N GLY A 128 9.75 -19.84 5.05
CA GLY A 128 9.07 -20.38 3.88
C GLY A 128 9.46 -19.75 2.53
N VAL A 129 10.32 -18.74 2.51
CA VAL A 129 10.85 -18.18 1.26
C VAL A 129 11.92 -19.10 0.71
N GLN A 130 11.64 -19.69 -0.46
CA GLN A 130 12.55 -20.62 -1.13
C GLN A 130 13.57 -19.85 -1.98
N ARG A 131 13.10 -18.84 -2.73
CA ARG A 131 13.96 -17.97 -3.55
C ARG A 131 13.25 -16.67 -3.92
N THR A 132 14.04 -15.73 -4.43
CA THR A 132 13.58 -14.45 -4.99
C THR A 132 13.93 -14.34 -6.47
N GLU A 133 13.09 -13.64 -7.21
CA GLU A 133 13.32 -13.30 -8.62
C GLU A 133 13.08 -11.81 -8.86
#